data_8554e1e1c305f0980d0151002bcfefd3
#
_entry.id   8554e1e1c305f0980d0151002bcfefd3
#
_cell.length_a   1.000
_cell.length_b   1.000
_cell.length_c   1.000
_cell.angle_alpha   90.00
_cell.angle_beta   90.00
_cell.angle_gamma   90.00
#
_symmetry.space_group_name_H-M   'P 1'
#
loop_
_entity.id
_entity.type
_entity.pdbx_description
1 polymer ?
#
loop_
_entity_poly.entity_id
_entity_poly.type
_entity_poly.pdbx_seq_one_letter_code
_entity_poly.pdbx_strand_id
1 'polypeptide(L)'
;MKETKILTAGDSSLLIQFGQEISPEINAQITAFVHLMREQHLEGVTDVIPAFTSLLINYDPRVIDYRKLKRRLEKLLKLEVSKKASSSRIFEIPVCYGGEYGPDLENIAKHANLTTQEVITIHSSSDYLIYMLGFLPGFSYLGGL
;
A
#
# COMPACT_ATOMS: atom_id res chain seq x y z
N MET A 1 -6.47 -12.71 14.96
CA MET A 1 -6.62 -11.57 14.02
C MET A 1 -6.44 -10.29 14.84
N LYS A 2 -5.45 -9.45 14.54
CA LYS A 2 -5.33 -8.11 15.17
C LYS A 2 -6.56 -7.29 14.74
N GLU A 3 -7.19 -6.60 15.69
CA GLU A 3 -8.46 -5.91 15.50
C GLU A 3 -8.29 -4.70 14.56
N THR A 4 -9.02 -4.69 13.43
CA THR A 4 -9.09 -3.53 12.53
C THR A 4 -9.74 -2.36 13.27
N LYS A 5 -9.12 -1.18 13.25
CA LYS A 5 -9.58 0.02 13.95
C LYS A 5 -9.93 1.12 12.97
N ILE A 6 -11.02 1.84 13.24
CA ILE A 6 -11.39 3.06 12.52
C ILE A 6 -11.14 4.24 13.45
N LEU A 7 -10.24 5.11 13.03
CA LEU A 7 -9.77 6.28 13.76
C LEU A 7 -10.16 7.57 13.02
N THR A 8 -10.29 8.66 13.74
CA THR A 8 -10.43 10.00 13.12
C THR A 8 -9.06 10.49 12.65
N ALA A 9 -9.03 11.16 11.49
CA ALA A 9 -7.84 11.79 10.94
C ALA A 9 -8.19 13.22 10.49
N GLY A 10 -8.31 14.13 11.47
CA GLY A 10 -8.85 15.47 11.24
C GLY A 10 -10.37 15.49 11.19
N ASP A 11 -10.96 16.50 10.55
CA ASP A 11 -12.40 16.78 10.48
C ASP A 11 -13.09 16.25 9.20
N SER A 12 -12.32 15.90 8.19
CA SER A 12 -12.81 15.42 6.89
C SER A 12 -12.16 14.11 6.43
N SER A 13 -11.53 13.37 7.35
CA SER A 13 -10.86 12.11 7.03
C SER A 13 -11.03 11.06 8.13
N LEU A 14 -11.01 9.79 7.72
CA LEU A 14 -11.00 8.60 8.55
C LEU A 14 -9.79 7.74 8.19
N LEU A 15 -9.15 7.15 9.19
CA LEU A 15 -8.08 6.17 9.02
C LEU A 15 -8.58 4.78 9.43
N ILE A 16 -8.53 3.82 8.53
CA ILE A 16 -8.71 2.41 8.87
C ILE A 16 -7.34 1.77 9.02
N GLN A 17 -7.03 1.31 10.22
CA GLN A 17 -5.80 0.59 10.52
C GLN A 17 -6.07 -0.92 10.49
N PHE A 18 -5.44 -1.64 9.57
CA PHE A 18 -5.57 -3.10 9.39
C PHE A 18 -4.55 -3.89 10.21
N GLY A 19 -3.43 -3.26 10.56
CA GLY A 19 -2.37 -3.86 11.36
C GLY A 19 -1.30 -2.87 11.77
N GLN A 20 -0.20 -3.39 12.34
CA GLN A 20 0.95 -2.60 12.77
C GLN A 20 2.26 -3.05 12.10
N GLU A 21 2.23 -4.17 11.40
CA GLU A 21 3.38 -4.77 10.74
C GLU A 21 3.12 -4.82 9.24
N ILE A 22 4.12 -4.50 8.45
CA ILE A 22 4.03 -4.60 6.98
C ILE A 22 3.99 -6.07 6.62
N SER A 23 2.92 -6.51 5.97
CA SER A 23 2.79 -7.88 5.49
C SER A 23 1.97 -7.96 4.19
N PRO A 24 2.27 -8.96 3.34
CA PRO A 24 1.47 -9.21 2.13
C PRO A 24 0.00 -9.47 2.43
N GLU A 25 -0.33 -10.09 3.55
CA GLU A 25 -1.71 -10.41 3.96
C GLU A 25 -2.49 -9.12 4.27
N ILE A 26 -1.86 -8.16 4.99
CA ILE A 26 -2.47 -6.86 5.27
C ILE A 26 -2.64 -6.08 3.97
N ASN A 27 -1.65 -6.09 3.08
CA ASN A 27 -1.76 -5.46 1.78
C ASN A 27 -2.92 -6.03 0.96
N ALA A 28 -3.06 -7.36 0.93
CA ALA A 28 -4.17 -8.02 0.24
C ALA A 28 -5.54 -7.62 0.82
N GLN A 29 -5.66 -7.49 2.15
CA GLN A 29 -6.88 -7.01 2.81
C GLN A 29 -7.20 -5.56 2.43
N ILE A 30 -6.20 -4.67 2.45
CA ILE A 30 -6.37 -3.26 2.06
C ILE A 30 -6.80 -3.18 0.60
N THR A 31 -6.12 -3.89 -0.29
CA THR A 31 -6.43 -3.91 -1.73
C THR A 31 -7.86 -4.39 -1.99
N ALA A 32 -8.24 -5.49 -1.35
CA ALA A 32 -9.59 -6.04 -1.47
C ALA A 32 -10.65 -5.06 -0.94
N PHE A 33 -10.37 -4.38 0.17
CA PHE A 33 -11.29 -3.38 0.73
C PHE A 33 -11.40 -2.13 -0.16
N VAL A 34 -10.30 -1.67 -0.77
CA VAL A 34 -10.32 -0.57 -1.75
C VAL A 34 -11.20 -0.93 -2.95
N HIS A 35 -11.10 -2.15 -3.47
CA HIS A 35 -11.99 -2.63 -4.55
C HIS A 35 -13.45 -2.61 -4.14
N LEU A 36 -13.76 -3.15 -2.94
CA LEU A 36 -15.13 -3.15 -2.41
C LEU A 36 -15.68 -1.72 -2.27
N MET A 37 -14.89 -0.79 -1.75
CA MET A 37 -15.31 0.62 -1.63
C MET A 37 -15.61 1.26 -2.98
N ARG A 38 -14.81 0.97 -4.02
CA ARG A 38 -15.03 1.46 -5.38
C ARG A 38 -16.34 0.91 -5.97
N GLU A 39 -16.64 -0.36 -5.76
CA GLU A 39 -17.90 -0.98 -6.19
C GLU A 39 -19.13 -0.38 -5.48
N GLN A 40 -18.99 -0.02 -4.21
CA GLN A 40 -20.09 0.51 -3.40
C GLN A 40 -20.40 1.99 -3.65
N HIS A 41 -19.53 2.72 -4.34
CA HIS A 41 -19.70 4.14 -4.65
C HIS A 41 -20.25 4.96 -3.47
N LEU A 42 -19.55 4.95 -2.33
CA LEU A 42 -20.00 5.63 -1.11
C LEU A 42 -20.11 7.14 -1.33
N GLU A 43 -21.35 7.61 -1.32
CA GLU A 43 -21.65 9.04 -1.44
C GLU A 43 -20.93 9.86 -0.37
N GLY A 44 -20.28 10.95 -0.77
CA GLY A 44 -19.52 11.84 0.10
C GLY A 44 -18.07 11.43 0.30
N VAL A 45 -17.65 10.21 -0.09
CA VAL A 45 -16.23 9.85 -0.12
C VAL A 45 -15.57 10.51 -1.33
N THR A 46 -14.51 11.28 -1.07
CA THR A 46 -13.81 12.07 -2.10
C THR A 46 -12.52 11.38 -2.54
N ASP A 47 -11.84 10.64 -1.64
CA ASP A 47 -10.61 9.95 -1.96
C ASP A 47 -10.35 8.76 -1.03
N VAL A 48 -9.57 7.78 -1.51
CA VAL A 48 -9.21 6.57 -0.80
C VAL A 48 -7.73 6.27 -1.05
N ILE A 49 -6.91 6.46 -0.02
CA ILE A 49 -5.45 6.44 -0.12
C ILE A 49 -4.90 5.26 0.69
N PRO A 50 -4.44 4.19 0.04
CA PRO A 50 -3.82 3.05 0.71
C PRO A 50 -2.40 3.39 1.18
N ALA A 51 -2.02 2.79 2.32
CA ALA A 51 -0.67 2.78 2.86
C ALA A 51 -0.28 1.32 3.21
N PHE A 52 0.90 1.10 3.79
CA PHE A 52 1.40 -0.24 4.12
C PHE A 52 0.46 -1.06 5.03
N THR A 53 -0.13 -0.40 6.03
CA THR A 53 -0.93 -1.07 7.07
C THR A 53 -2.28 -0.41 7.30
N SER A 54 -2.59 0.65 6.55
CA SER A 54 -3.78 1.47 6.77
C SER A 54 -4.36 2.00 5.48
N LEU A 55 -5.57 2.54 5.56
CA LEU A 55 -6.30 3.17 4.49
C LEU A 55 -6.84 4.51 4.98
N LEU A 56 -6.42 5.62 4.37
CA LEU A 56 -6.99 6.93 4.62
C LEU A 56 -8.17 7.15 3.68
N ILE A 57 -9.29 7.60 4.24
CA ILE A 57 -10.53 7.89 3.50
C ILE A 57 -10.90 9.33 3.73
N ASN A 58 -10.83 10.13 2.69
CA ASN A 58 -11.27 11.52 2.69
C ASN A 58 -12.75 11.59 2.31
N TYR A 59 -13.50 12.48 2.96
CA TYR A 59 -14.92 12.66 2.69
C TYR A 59 -15.35 14.12 2.84
N ASP A 60 -16.45 14.50 2.19
CA ASP A 60 -17.10 15.81 2.36
C ASP A 60 -18.09 15.74 3.54
N PRO A 61 -17.82 16.42 4.66
CA PRO A 61 -18.69 16.39 5.85
C PRO A 61 -20.04 17.07 5.62
N ARG A 62 -20.20 17.85 4.53
CA ARG A 62 -21.48 18.46 4.13
C ARG A 62 -22.42 17.43 3.46
N VAL A 63 -21.85 16.34 2.91
CA VAL A 63 -22.59 15.26 2.23
C VAL A 63 -22.84 14.09 3.17
N ILE A 64 -21.82 13.68 3.94
CA ILE A 64 -21.92 12.59 4.90
C ILE A 64 -21.22 12.92 6.20
N ASP A 65 -21.88 12.72 7.33
CA ASP A 65 -21.25 12.89 8.64
C ASP A 65 -20.37 11.69 9.03
N TYR A 66 -19.41 11.95 9.91
CA TYR A 66 -18.46 10.96 10.43
C TYR A 66 -19.13 9.67 10.92
N ARG A 67 -20.19 9.81 11.74
CA ARG A 67 -20.84 8.64 12.39
C ARG A 67 -21.53 7.76 11.36
N LYS A 68 -22.14 8.37 10.34
CA LYS A 68 -22.82 7.66 9.25
C LYS A 68 -21.79 6.95 8.36
N LEU A 69 -20.70 7.63 8.00
CA LEU A 69 -19.61 7.03 7.22
C LEU A 69 -18.97 5.88 7.99
N LYS A 70 -18.58 6.10 9.25
CA LYS A 70 -17.98 5.06 10.10
C LYS A 70 -18.87 3.81 10.16
N ARG A 71 -20.16 3.95 10.41
CA ARG A 71 -21.10 2.80 10.45
C ARG A 71 -21.20 2.06 9.12
N ARG A 72 -21.11 2.77 7.98
CA ARG A 72 -21.07 2.14 6.65
C ARG A 72 -19.78 1.33 6.47
N LEU A 73 -18.63 1.91 6.83
CA LEU A 73 -17.34 1.24 6.75
C LEU A 73 -17.26 0.01 7.67
N GLU A 74 -17.78 0.10 8.90
CA GLU A 74 -17.86 -1.04 9.82
C GLU A 74 -18.71 -2.19 9.26
N LYS A 75 -19.80 -1.88 8.54
CA LYS A 75 -20.60 -2.90 7.85
C LYS A 75 -19.82 -3.55 6.71
N LEU A 76 -19.11 -2.75 5.91
CA LEU A 76 -18.30 -3.25 4.80
C LEU A 76 -17.15 -4.13 5.29
N LEU A 77 -16.48 -3.75 6.39
CA LEU A 77 -15.40 -4.56 6.99
C LEU A 77 -15.89 -5.93 7.50
N LYS A 78 -17.18 -6.08 7.83
CA LYS A 78 -17.77 -7.36 8.23
C LYS A 78 -18.17 -8.26 7.06
N LEU A 79 -18.28 -7.70 5.86
CA LEU A 79 -18.49 -8.52 4.68
C LEU A 79 -17.20 -9.34 4.48
N GLU A 80 -17.33 -10.66 4.38
CA GLU A 80 -16.22 -11.48 3.91
C GLU A 80 -15.90 -11.00 2.50
N VAL A 81 -14.86 -10.15 2.41
CA VAL A 81 -14.29 -9.84 1.12
C VAL A 81 -13.73 -11.15 0.62
N SER A 82 -14.50 -11.81 -0.26
CA SER A 82 -13.99 -13.01 -0.92
C SER A 82 -12.62 -12.61 -1.45
N LYS A 83 -11.59 -13.31 -0.97
CA LYS A 83 -10.22 -13.21 -1.46
C LYS A 83 -10.19 -13.68 -2.92
N LYS A 84 -10.84 -12.94 -3.81
CA LYS A 84 -10.48 -12.99 -5.21
C LYS A 84 -9.05 -12.46 -5.20
N ALA A 85 -8.12 -13.39 -5.21
CA ALA A 85 -6.74 -13.08 -5.51
C ALA A 85 -6.79 -12.22 -6.76
N SER A 86 -6.59 -10.91 -6.59
CA SER A 86 -6.37 -10.08 -7.76
C SER A 86 -5.15 -10.71 -8.41
N SER A 87 -5.27 -11.12 -9.67
CA SER A 87 -4.12 -11.63 -10.39
C SER A 87 -3.06 -10.52 -10.35
N SER A 88 -2.05 -10.69 -9.50
CA SER A 88 -0.93 -9.77 -9.45
C SER A 88 -0.24 -9.81 -10.81
N ARG A 89 -0.03 -8.64 -11.40
CA ARG A 89 0.75 -8.52 -12.64
C ARG A 89 2.21 -8.31 -12.25
N ILE A 90 3.10 -9.00 -12.93
CA ILE A 90 4.54 -8.79 -12.82
C ILE A 90 4.92 -7.74 -13.86
N PHE A 91 5.68 -6.74 -13.43
CA PHE A 91 6.23 -5.71 -14.30
C PHE A 91 7.75 -5.86 -14.29
N GLU A 92 8.33 -6.14 -15.44
CA GLU A 92 9.77 -6.14 -15.62
C GLU A 92 10.25 -4.70 -15.88
N ILE A 93 11.07 -4.19 -14.97
CA ILE A 93 11.62 -2.83 -15.05
C ILE A 93 13.11 -2.94 -15.35
N PRO A 94 13.58 -2.47 -16.52
CA PRO A 94 15.00 -2.46 -16.84
C PRO A 94 15.74 -1.45 -15.95
N VAL A 95 16.81 -1.89 -15.31
CA VAL A 95 17.62 -1.08 -14.38
C VAL A 95 19.06 -1.00 -14.89
N CYS A 96 19.58 0.23 -14.99
CA CYS A 96 20.99 0.47 -15.28
C CYS A 96 21.76 0.62 -13.97
N TYR A 97 22.78 -0.23 -13.76
CA TYR A 97 23.59 -0.23 -12.56
C TYR A 97 24.97 0.41 -12.79
N GLY A 98 25.40 1.20 -11.81
CA GLY A 98 26.75 1.80 -11.79
C GLY A 98 26.92 3.01 -12.71
N GLY A 99 28.16 3.49 -12.81
CA GLY A 99 28.49 4.71 -13.53
C GLY A 99 27.74 5.93 -13.00
N GLU A 100 27.33 6.80 -13.90
CA GLU A 100 26.56 8.01 -13.55
C GLU A 100 25.15 7.72 -13.04
N TYR A 101 24.58 6.55 -13.36
CA TYR A 101 23.21 6.13 -12.95
C TYR A 101 23.15 5.38 -11.62
N GLY A 102 24.30 4.96 -11.09
CA GLY A 102 24.40 4.25 -9.82
C GLY A 102 25.67 4.57 -9.06
N PRO A 103 25.91 5.85 -8.69
CA PRO A 103 27.16 6.28 -8.05
C PRO A 103 27.39 5.64 -6.68
N ASP A 104 26.33 5.15 -6.03
CA ASP A 104 26.39 4.56 -4.70
C ASP A 104 26.66 3.06 -4.70
N LEU A 105 26.70 2.40 -5.85
CA LEU A 105 26.82 0.95 -5.95
C LEU A 105 28.05 0.39 -5.23
N GLU A 106 29.20 1.05 -5.36
CA GLU A 106 30.43 0.63 -4.68
C GLU A 106 30.34 0.79 -3.15
N ASN A 107 29.68 1.86 -2.69
CA ASN A 107 29.47 2.09 -1.26
C ASN A 107 28.54 1.05 -0.65
N ILE A 108 27.48 0.69 -1.36
CA ILE A 108 26.56 -0.37 -0.96
C ILE A 108 27.30 -1.71 -0.87
N ALA A 109 28.09 -2.05 -1.90
CA ALA A 109 28.88 -3.27 -1.93
C ALA A 109 29.86 -3.36 -0.74
N LYS A 110 30.60 -2.28 -0.45
CA LYS A 110 31.50 -2.19 0.69
C LYS A 110 30.77 -2.34 2.02
N HIS A 111 29.60 -1.68 2.19
CA HIS A 111 28.82 -1.76 3.43
C HIS A 111 28.28 -3.15 3.69
N ALA A 112 27.88 -3.84 2.63
CA ALA A 112 27.34 -5.20 2.69
C ALA A 112 28.44 -6.30 2.71
N ASN A 113 29.74 -5.96 2.55
CA ASN A 113 30.85 -6.88 2.33
C ASN A 113 30.61 -7.81 1.11
N LEU A 114 30.10 -7.24 0.04
CA LEU A 114 29.84 -7.89 -1.24
C LEU A 114 30.62 -7.23 -2.36
N THR A 115 30.73 -7.92 -3.49
CA THR A 115 31.15 -7.31 -4.75
C THR A 115 29.97 -6.54 -5.39
N THR A 116 30.25 -5.58 -6.25
CA THR A 116 29.20 -4.86 -6.99
C THR A 116 28.34 -5.81 -7.82
N GLN A 117 28.93 -6.88 -8.38
CA GLN A 117 28.20 -7.88 -9.16
C GLN A 117 27.24 -8.71 -8.27
N GLU A 118 27.63 -9.04 -7.05
CA GLU A 118 26.75 -9.75 -6.10
C GLU A 118 25.56 -8.86 -5.69
N VAL A 119 25.80 -7.57 -5.44
CA VAL A 119 24.70 -6.60 -5.16
C VAL A 119 23.71 -6.55 -6.31
N ILE A 120 24.20 -6.44 -7.55
CA ILE A 120 23.36 -6.43 -8.75
C ILE A 120 22.56 -7.73 -8.86
N THR A 121 23.21 -8.87 -8.67
CA THR A 121 22.58 -10.19 -8.76
C THR A 121 21.47 -10.33 -7.71
N ILE A 122 21.74 -9.98 -6.46
CA ILE A 122 20.74 -10.05 -5.37
C ILE A 122 19.55 -9.16 -5.69
N HIS A 123 19.81 -7.90 -6.06
CA HIS A 123 18.74 -6.95 -6.35
C HIS A 123 17.88 -7.35 -7.55
N SER A 124 18.48 -7.88 -8.61
CA SER A 124 17.76 -8.22 -9.85
C SER A 124 17.12 -9.61 -9.85
N SER A 125 17.47 -10.49 -8.92
CA SER A 125 16.96 -11.86 -8.87
C SER A 125 15.67 -12.04 -8.07
N SER A 126 15.20 -11.00 -7.38
CA SER A 126 14.04 -11.06 -6.50
C SER A 126 12.84 -10.30 -7.08
N ASP A 127 11.65 -10.86 -6.89
CA ASP A 127 10.40 -10.16 -7.14
C ASP A 127 10.04 -9.31 -5.93
N TYR A 128 9.76 -8.03 -6.16
CA TYR A 128 9.38 -7.08 -5.11
C TYR A 128 7.89 -6.78 -5.17
N LEU A 129 7.19 -6.97 -4.06
CA LEU A 129 5.78 -6.62 -3.96
C LEU A 129 5.62 -5.10 -3.89
N ILE A 130 4.84 -4.53 -4.81
CA ILE A 130 4.40 -3.13 -4.74
C ILE A 130 3.23 -3.03 -3.77
N TYR A 131 3.44 -2.41 -2.62
CA TYR A 131 2.40 -2.20 -1.61
C TYR A 131 1.47 -1.04 -1.96
N MET A 132 2.05 0.05 -2.45
CA MET A 132 1.31 1.26 -2.81
C MET A 132 2.14 2.15 -3.74
N LEU A 133 1.47 3.10 -4.36
CA LEU A 133 2.10 4.21 -5.08
C LEU A 133 1.87 5.50 -4.29
N GLY A 134 2.87 6.38 -4.21
CA GLY A 134 2.73 7.64 -3.48
C GLY A 134 3.97 8.52 -3.53
N PHE A 135 3.96 9.61 -2.79
CA PHE A 135 4.98 10.65 -2.76
C PHE A 135 5.11 11.40 -4.10
N LEU A 136 5.48 10.72 -5.18
CA LEU A 136 5.53 11.24 -6.55
C LEU A 136 4.67 10.34 -7.46
N PRO A 137 4.16 10.85 -8.59
CA PRO A 137 3.45 10.04 -9.57
C PRO A 137 4.30 8.86 -10.04
N GLY A 138 3.78 7.64 -9.84
CA GLY A 138 4.47 6.40 -10.23
C GLY A 138 5.56 5.92 -9.25
N PHE A 139 5.82 6.63 -8.15
CA PHE A 139 6.78 6.16 -7.15
C PHE A 139 6.20 4.97 -6.39
N SER A 140 6.87 3.83 -6.49
CA SER A 140 6.43 2.56 -5.88
C SER A 140 7.11 2.30 -4.55
N TYR A 141 6.29 1.96 -3.54
CA TYR A 141 6.76 1.49 -2.25
C TYR A 141 6.83 -0.03 -2.30
N LEU A 142 8.05 -0.55 -2.28
CA LEU A 142 8.35 -1.97 -2.39
C LEU A 142 8.52 -2.62 -1.02
N GLY A 143 8.29 -3.92 -0.95
CA GLY A 143 8.62 -4.75 0.20
C GLY A 143 9.39 -5.99 -0.23
N GLY A 144 10.09 -6.58 0.74
CA GLY A 144 10.95 -7.75 0.49
C GLY A 144 12.43 -7.40 0.28
N LEU A 145 12.81 -6.17 0.65
CA LEU A 145 14.21 -5.74 0.72
C LEU A 145 14.89 -6.27 1.97
#